data_c908b24d35f0525c67f18e9fea1aceb5
#
_entry.id   c908b24d35f0525c67f18e9fea1aceb5
#
_cell.length_a   1.000
_cell.length_b   1.000
_cell.length_c   1.000
_cell.angle_alpha   90.00
_cell.angle_beta   90.00
_cell.angle_gamma   90.00
#
_symmetry.space_group_name_H-M   'P 1'
#
loop_
_entity.id
_entity.type
_entity.pdbx_description
1 polymer ?
#
loop_
_entity_poly.entity_id
_entity_poly.type
_entity_poly.pdbx_seq_one_letter_code
_entity_poly.pdbx_strand_id
1 'polypeptide(L)'
;GGASAPMPSGGGGLNLLPWPKVDFAKFGAIESKPLSRIQKISGANLARNWAMIPHVTQFDDADITDLEDLRVALNNENAKAIAAGKAGKVTMLAFMIKASVVALKKFPNFNASLDGDNLVLKQYYNIGFAADTPNGLVVPVLRDADQKGAMEIAREMGELAALARDGKLKPEQMQGGCFTISSLGGI
;
A
#
# COMPACT_ATOMS: atom_id res chain seq x y z
N GLY A 1 5.47 -43.55 25.53
CA GLY A 1 4.87 -42.73 24.52
C GLY A 1 4.02 -41.67 25.16
N GLY A 2 4.56 -40.45 25.39
CA GLY A 2 3.81 -39.33 25.94
C GLY A 2 3.21 -38.53 24.80
N ALA A 3 1.89 -38.48 24.72
CA ALA A 3 1.18 -37.60 23.84
C ALA A 3 1.34 -36.17 24.38
N SER A 4 2.03 -35.30 23.64
CA SER A 4 2.11 -33.88 23.92
C SER A 4 0.71 -33.27 23.72
N ALA A 5 0.14 -32.70 24.78
CA ALA A 5 -1.08 -31.91 24.70
C ALA A 5 -0.85 -30.69 23.81
N PRO A 6 -1.81 -30.29 22.97
CA PRO A 6 -1.68 -29.08 22.17
C PRO A 6 -1.66 -27.87 23.10
N MET A 7 -0.63 -27.05 23.00
CA MET A 7 -0.58 -25.75 23.68
C MET A 7 -1.74 -24.87 23.19
N PRO A 8 -2.46 -24.19 24.06
CA PRO A 8 -3.47 -23.22 23.65
C PRO A 8 -2.74 -22.06 22.96
N SER A 9 -3.01 -21.86 21.67
CA SER A 9 -2.59 -20.67 20.95
C SER A 9 -3.34 -19.47 21.55
N GLY A 10 -2.66 -18.69 22.37
CA GLY A 10 -3.15 -17.45 22.90
C GLY A 10 -3.30 -16.40 21.80
N GLY A 11 -4.49 -16.31 21.25
CA GLY A 11 -4.92 -15.29 20.34
C GLY A 11 -6.43 -15.17 20.46
N GLY A 12 -6.94 -14.02 20.81
CA GLY A 12 -8.33 -13.76 21.11
C GLY A 12 -9.31 -14.41 20.14
N GLY A 13 -9.94 -15.42 20.58
CA GLY A 13 -11.28 -15.86 20.42
C GLY A 13 -11.98 -16.04 19.08
N LEU A 14 -11.35 -16.12 17.94
CA LEU A 14 -12.01 -16.61 16.73
C LEU A 14 -11.87 -18.14 16.67
N ASN A 15 -12.93 -18.83 17.12
CA ASN A 15 -12.99 -20.30 17.04
C ASN A 15 -13.34 -20.72 15.61
N LEU A 16 -12.37 -20.64 14.70
CA LEU A 16 -12.55 -21.01 13.31
C LEU A 16 -12.38 -22.51 13.13
N LEU A 17 -13.23 -23.11 12.31
CA LEU A 17 -13.04 -24.49 11.88
C LEU A 17 -11.72 -24.62 11.11
N PRO A 18 -10.95 -25.70 11.33
CA PRO A 18 -9.74 -25.92 10.56
C PRO A 18 -10.04 -26.13 9.08
N TRP A 19 -9.12 -25.75 8.23
CA TRP A 19 -9.24 -26.02 6.79
C TRP A 19 -9.35 -27.53 6.54
N PRO A 20 -10.30 -27.96 5.70
CA PRO A 20 -10.42 -29.37 5.34
C PRO A 20 -9.17 -29.84 4.58
N LYS A 21 -8.68 -31.03 4.92
CA LYS A 21 -7.62 -31.69 4.16
C LYS A 21 -8.26 -32.43 2.98
N VAL A 22 -8.07 -31.92 1.78
CA VAL A 22 -8.60 -32.50 0.55
C VAL A 22 -7.46 -33.09 -0.27
N ASP A 23 -7.64 -34.32 -0.71
CA ASP A 23 -6.76 -34.98 -1.68
C ASP A 23 -7.24 -34.61 -3.10
N PHE A 24 -6.65 -33.55 -3.64
CA PHE A 24 -7.04 -33.03 -4.95
C PHE A 24 -6.71 -34.00 -6.11
N ALA A 25 -5.73 -34.90 -5.94
CA ALA A 25 -5.35 -35.86 -6.96
C ALA A 25 -6.47 -36.85 -7.29
N LYS A 26 -7.44 -37.03 -6.38
CA LYS A 26 -8.64 -37.83 -6.63
C LYS A 26 -9.57 -37.28 -7.72
N PHE A 27 -9.45 -36.01 -8.04
CA PHE A 27 -10.34 -35.32 -8.98
C PHE A 27 -9.68 -35.05 -10.34
N GLY A 28 -8.37 -35.22 -10.47
CA GLY A 28 -7.65 -35.03 -11.70
C GLY A 28 -6.16 -34.81 -11.49
N ALA A 29 -5.44 -34.54 -12.58
CA ALA A 29 -4.03 -34.20 -12.52
C ALA A 29 -3.82 -32.87 -11.79
N ILE A 30 -2.81 -32.80 -10.92
CA ILE A 30 -2.48 -31.62 -10.15
C ILE A 30 -1.03 -31.20 -10.39
N GLU A 31 -0.76 -29.90 -10.29
CA GLU A 31 0.59 -29.36 -10.18
C GLU A 31 0.69 -28.60 -8.84
N SER A 32 1.72 -28.88 -8.05
CA SER A 32 1.94 -28.20 -6.77
C SER A 32 3.13 -27.26 -6.90
N LYS A 33 2.90 -25.97 -6.66
CA LYS A 33 3.94 -24.92 -6.65
C LYS A 33 4.10 -24.33 -5.25
N PRO A 34 5.32 -24.22 -4.73
CA PRO A 34 5.55 -23.57 -3.45
C PRO A 34 5.25 -22.06 -3.55
N LEU A 35 4.58 -21.51 -2.53
CA LEU A 35 4.39 -20.08 -2.41
C LEU A 35 5.73 -19.37 -2.15
N SER A 36 5.90 -18.19 -2.76
CA SER A 36 7.03 -17.32 -2.47
C SER A 36 7.00 -16.83 -1.02
N ARG A 37 8.15 -16.31 -0.53
CA ARG A 37 8.24 -15.74 0.81
C ARG A 37 7.26 -14.56 0.99
N ILE A 38 7.14 -13.70 -0.02
CA ILE A 38 6.23 -12.54 0.01
C ILE A 38 4.78 -13.03 0.11
N GLN A 39 4.37 -13.98 -0.70
CA GLN A 39 3.01 -14.54 -0.66
C GLN A 39 2.66 -15.13 0.71
N LYS A 40 3.58 -15.85 1.35
CA LYS A 40 3.37 -16.42 2.69
C LYS A 40 3.16 -15.34 3.76
N ILE A 41 4.03 -14.30 3.75
CA ILE A 41 3.95 -13.19 4.72
C ILE A 41 2.69 -12.36 4.48
N SER A 42 2.41 -11.99 3.23
CA SER A 42 1.23 -11.20 2.86
C SER A 42 -0.06 -11.94 3.19
N GLY A 43 -0.14 -13.23 2.89
CA GLY A 43 -1.32 -14.03 3.19
C GLY A 43 -1.65 -14.05 4.68
N ALA A 44 -0.66 -14.29 5.54
CA ALA A 44 -0.86 -14.30 6.99
C ALA A 44 -1.29 -12.92 7.53
N ASN A 45 -0.66 -11.83 7.06
CA ASN A 45 -1.02 -10.47 7.48
C ASN A 45 -2.42 -10.06 7.00
N LEU A 46 -2.76 -10.35 5.75
CA LEU A 46 -4.07 -10.02 5.19
C LEU A 46 -5.19 -10.82 5.86
N ALA A 47 -4.98 -12.10 6.14
CA ALA A 47 -5.95 -12.93 6.86
C ALA A 47 -6.24 -12.36 8.25
N ARG A 48 -5.18 -12.00 9.00
CA ARG A 48 -5.35 -11.35 10.31
C ARG A 48 -6.10 -10.02 10.19
N ASN A 49 -5.71 -9.15 9.26
CA ASN A 49 -6.32 -7.83 9.09
C ASN A 49 -7.79 -7.97 8.70
N TRP A 50 -8.11 -8.90 7.80
CA TRP A 50 -9.49 -9.15 7.40
C TRP A 50 -10.38 -9.61 8.57
N ALA A 51 -9.84 -10.44 9.45
CA ALA A 51 -10.58 -10.94 10.61
C ALA A 51 -10.72 -9.91 11.73
N MET A 52 -9.75 -9.02 11.91
CA MET A 52 -9.67 -8.14 13.09
C MET A 52 -10.11 -6.71 12.82
N ILE A 53 -10.11 -6.25 11.58
CA ILE A 53 -10.45 -4.86 11.22
C ILE A 53 -11.83 -4.83 10.57
N PRO A 54 -12.83 -4.16 11.16
CA PRO A 54 -14.09 -3.90 10.49
C PRO A 54 -13.84 -3.01 9.26
N HIS A 55 -14.13 -3.54 8.06
CA HIS A 55 -13.91 -2.80 6.82
C HIS A 55 -15.20 -2.08 6.40
N VAL A 56 -15.03 -0.81 6.03
CA VAL A 56 -16.09 -0.01 5.40
C VAL A 56 -15.57 0.46 4.05
N THR A 57 -16.37 0.27 3.00
CA THR A 57 -16.03 0.71 1.64
C THR A 57 -17.05 1.75 1.20
N GLN A 58 -16.56 2.84 0.61
CA GLN A 58 -17.39 3.86 -0.02
C GLN A 58 -16.90 4.12 -1.44
N PHE A 59 -17.82 4.47 -2.32
CA PHE A 59 -17.56 4.80 -3.72
C PHE A 59 -18.02 6.21 -3.98
N ASP A 60 -17.23 6.96 -4.72
CA ASP A 60 -17.57 8.32 -5.14
C ASP A 60 -16.85 8.65 -6.46
N ASP A 61 -17.39 9.63 -7.18
CA ASP A 61 -16.82 10.13 -8.43
C ASP A 61 -16.42 11.60 -8.26
N ALA A 62 -15.33 11.99 -8.93
CA ALA A 62 -14.88 13.38 -8.95
C ALA A 62 -14.59 13.81 -10.40
N ASP A 63 -15.08 14.99 -10.79
CA ASP A 63 -14.66 15.61 -12.05
C ASP A 63 -13.24 16.14 -11.90
N ILE A 64 -12.32 15.58 -12.67
CA ILE A 64 -10.89 15.92 -12.66
C ILE A 64 -10.46 16.67 -13.93
N THR A 65 -11.39 17.21 -14.73
CA THR A 65 -11.09 17.84 -16.04
C THR A 65 -10.05 18.93 -15.88
N ASP A 66 -10.29 19.93 -15.04
CA ASP A 66 -9.36 21.04 -14.81
C ASP A 66 -8.03 20.57 -14.21
N LEU A 67 -8.06 19.53 -13.37
CA LEU A 67 -6.87 18.98 -12.75
C LEU A 67 -6.00 18.22 -13.78
N GLU A 68 -6.63 17.55 -14.72
CA GLU A 68 -5.92 16.89 -15.83
C GLU A 68 -5.27 17.91 -16.76
N ASP A 69 -5.95 18.99 -17.09
CA ASP A 69 -5.40 20.09 -17.88
C ASP A 69 -4.18 20.70 -17.18
N LEU A 70 -4.28 20.94 -15.88
CA LEU A 70 -3.15 21.41 -15.06
C LEU A 70 -1.98 20.43 -15.09
N ARG A 71 -2.26 19.12 -14.95
CA ARG A 71 -1.22 18.07 -15.01
C ARG A 71 -0.48 18.08 -16.34
N VAL A 72 -1.22 18.19 -17.44
CA VAL A 72 -0.66 18.24 -18.79
C VAL A 72 0.19 19.51 -18.97
N ALA A 73 -0.32 20.67 -18.55
CA ALA A 73 0.41 21.93 -18.61
C ALA A 73 1.73 21.88 -17.83
N LEU A 74 1.71 21.40 -16.59
CA LEU A 74 2.90 21.24 -15.74
C LEU A 74 3.95 20.33 -16.38
N ASN A 75 3.53 19.23 -16.98
CA ASN A 75 4.46 18.31 -17.65
C ASN A 75 5.05 18.91 -18.92
N ASN A 76 4.27 19.68 -19.67
CA ASN A 76 4.75 20.38 -20.90
C ASN A 76 5.76 21.49 -20.54
N GLU A 77 5.46 22.31 -19.53
CA GLU A 77 6.37 23.36 -19.06
C GLU A 77 7.71 22.78 -18.59
N ASN A 78 7.67 21.62 -17.95
CA ASN A 78 8.86 20.95 -17.40
C ASN A 78 9.44 19.86 -18.31
N ALA A 79 9.00 19.74 -19.56
CA ALA A 79 9.36 18.64 -20.46
C ALA A 79 10.89 18.46 -20.61
N LYS A 80 11.64 19.56 -20.72
CA LYS A 80 13.13 19.52 -20.83
C LYS A 80 13.79 18.99 -19.56
N ALA A 81 13.28 19.38 -18.38
CA ALA A 81 13.80 18.92 -17.09
C ALA A 81 13.47 17.45 -16.84
N ILE A 82 12.26 17.02 -17.23
CA ILE A 82 11.81 15.64 -17.16
C ILE A 82 12.68 14.76 -18.09
N ALA A 83 12.89 15.15 -19.33
CA ALA A 83 13.72 14.43 -20.29
C ALA A 83 15.18 14.31 -19.82
N ALA A 84 15.69 15.32 -19.11
CA ALA A 84 17.04 15.32 -18.52
C ALA A 84 17.12 14.56 -17.17
N GLY A 85 16.03 13.96 -16.68
CA GLY A 85 15.98 13.28 -15.39
C GLY A 85 16.09 14.22 -14.17
N LYS A 86 15.92 15.54 -14.38
CA LYS A 86 16.02 16.56 -13.32
C LYS A 86 14.68 16.84 -12.61
N ALA A 87 13.58 16.42 -13.21
CA ALA A 87 12.23 16.54 -12.64
C ALA A 87 11.45 15.24 -12.84
N GLY A 88 10.53 14.94 -11.94
CA GLY A 88 9.59 13.82 -12.09
C GLY A 88 8.41 14.21 -12.98
N LYS A 89 7.91 13.26 -13.79
CA LYS A 89 6.65 13.44 -14.52
C LYS A 89 5.49 13.39 -13.53
N VAL A 90 4.72 14.48 -13.45
CA VAL A 90 3.53 14.53 -12.58
C VAL A 90 2.46 13.58 -13.11
N THR A 91 2.03 12.67 -12.27
CA THR A 91 0.91 11.77 -12.50
C THR A 91 -0.29 12.18 -11.66
N MET A 92 -1.49 11.70 -11.97
CA MET A 92 -2.68 11.93 -11.14
C MET A 92 -2.46 11.48 -9.69
N LEU A 93 -1.68 10.41 -9.47
CA LEU A 93 -1.36 9.91 -8.14
C LEU A 93 -0.63 10.95 -7.27
N ALA A 94 0.21 11.81 -7.83
CA ALA A 94 0.86 12.88 -7.08
C ALA A 94 -0.16 13.90 -6.51
N PHE A 95 -1.21 14.21 -7.29
CA PHE A 95 -2.32 15.06 -6.81
C PHE A 95 -3.19 14.34 -5.78
N MET A 96 -3.46 13.04 -5.97
CA MET A 96 -4.19 12.23 -4.99
C MET A 96 -3.46 12.18 -3.64
N ILE A 97 -2.13 12.11 -3.65
CA ILE A 97 -1.32 12.19 -2.42
C ILE A 97 -1.53 13.54 -1.74
N LYS A 98 -1.48 14.64 -2.47
CA LYS A 98 -1.73 15.98 -1.89
C LYS A 98 -3.14 16.12 -1.34
N ALA A 99 -4.14 15.66 -2.07
CA ALA A 99 -5.54 15.67 -1.63
C ALA A 99 -5.73 14.83 -0.35
N SER A 100 -5.12 13.65 -0.30
CA SER A 100 -5.16 12.78 0.89
C SER A 100 -4.52 13.47 2.10
N VAL A 101 -3.39 14.14 1.95
CA VAL A 101 -2.75 14.89 3.03
C VAL A 101 -3.67 15.99 3.57
N VAL A 102 -4.34 16.74 2.69
CA VAL A 102 -5.30 17.78 3.09
C VAL A 102 -6.47 17.17 3.86
N ALA A 103 -7.00 16.06 3.37
CA ALA A 103 -8.09 15.34 4.02
C ALA A 103 -7.68 14.80 5.41
N LEU A 104 -6.50 14.19 5.51
CA LEU A 104 -5.97 13.67 6.79
C LEU A 104 -5.73 14.80 7.82
N LYS A 105 -5.30 15.98 7.38
CA LYS A 105 -5.18 17.15 8.27
C LYS A 105 -6.55 17.65 8.74
N LYS A 106 -7.54 17.63 7.87
CA LYS A 106 -8.92 18.05 8.20
C LYS A 106 -9.64 17.04 9.08
N PHE A 107 -9.34 15.75 8.92
CA PHE A 107 -9.98 14.64 9.63
C PHE A 107 -8.92 13.77 10.33
N PRO A 108 -8.33 14.24 11.44
CA PRO A 108 -7.16 13.58 12.06
C PRO A 108 -7.43 12.16 12.55
N ASN A 109 -8.67 11.78 12.82
CA ASN A 109 -9.02 10.41 13.18
C ASN A 109 -8.73 9.39 12.06
N PHE A 110 -8.66 9.82 10.80
CA PHE A 110 -8.23 8.96 9.69
C PHE A 110 -6.71 8.83 9.61
N ASN A 111 -5.96 9.68 10.32
CA ASN A 111 -4.51 9.58 10.46
C ASN A 111 -4.13 9.01 11.83
N ALA A 112 -4.86 7.98 12.29
CA ALA A 112 -4.73 7.40 13.61
C ALA A 112 -4.52 5.90 13.59
N SER A 113 -4.12 5.34 14.71
CA SER A 113 -4.06 3.90 14.96
C SER A 113 -4.47 3.60 16.39
N LEU A 114 -5.09 2.44 16.60
CA LEU A 114 -5.38 1.94 17.95
C LEU A 114 -4.10 1.33 18.54
N ASP A 115 -3.84 1.68 19.80
CA ASP A 115 -2.81 1.07 20.64
C ASP A 115 -3.42 0.79 22.03
N GLY A 116 -3.84 -0.45 22.25
CA GLY A 116 -4.69 -0.80 23.39
C GLY A 116 -5.96 0.04 23.41
N ASP A 117 -6.18 0.76 24.52
CA ASP A 117 -7.33 1.65 24.70
C ASP A 117 -7.08 3.08 24.19
N ASN A 118 -5.97 3.34 23.54
CA ASN A 118 -5.60 4.66 23.06
C ASN A 118 -5.78 4.80 21.54
N LEU A 119 -6.29 5.94 21.10
CA LEU A 119 -6.25 6.37 19.71
C LEU A 119 -5.02 7.26 19.51
N VAL A 120 -4.00 6.72 18.82
CA VAL A 120 -2.76 7.44 18.53
C VAL A 120 -2.96 8.28 17.26
N LEU A 121 -3.08 9.60 17.41
CA LEU A 121 -3.17 10.56 16.32
C LEU A 121 -1.76 10.88 15.81
N LYS A 122 -1.46 10.49 14.58
CA LYS A 122 -0.15 10.69 13.97
C LYS A 122 0.00 12.14 13.51
N GLN A 123 1.14 12.76 13.85
CA GLN A 123 1.47 14.14 13.46
C GLN A 123 2.42 14.17 12.27
N TYR A 124 2.50 13.09 11.51
CA TYR A 124 3.27 12.94 10.27
C TYR A 124 2.38 12.40 9.15
N TYR A 125 2.73 12.71 7.91
CA TYR A 125 1.93 12.40 6.72
C TYR A 125 2.76 11.63 5.71
N ASN A 126 2.99 10.35 6.01
CA ASN A 126 3.75 9.44 5.17
C ASN A 126 2.76 8.60 4.36
N ILE A 127 2.77 8.75 3.04
CA ILE A 127 1.79 8.12 2.17
C ILE A 127 2.44 6.95 1.42
N GLY A 128 1.90 5.75 1.66
CA GLY A 128 2.24 4.58 0.87
C GLY A 128 1.55 4.62 -0.49
N PHE A 129 2.19 4.09 -1.50
CA PHE A 129 1.57 3.86 -2.80
C PHE A 129 1.91 2.47 -3.33
N ALA A 130 0.91 1.84 -3.96
CA ALA A 130 1.10 0.50 -4.51
C ALA A 130 2.01 0.57 -5.75
N ALA A 131 3.00 -0.32 -5.81
CA ALA A 131 3.89 -0.48 -6.94
C ALA A 131 4.01 -1.95 -7.33
N ASP A 132 3.68 -2.26 -8.57
CA ASP A 132 3.85 -3.60 -9.13
C ASP A 132 5.31 -3.89 -9.43
N THR A 133 5.72 -5.11 -9.09
CA THR A 133 7.05 -5.63 -9.41
C THR A 133 6.96 -7.06 -9.94
N PRO A 134 7.99 -7.55 -10.63
CA PRO A 134 8.02 -8.95 -11.09
C PRO A 134 7.85 -9.97 -9.95
N ASN A 135 8.16 -9.59 -8.71
CA ASN A 135 8.08 -10.44 -7.53
C ASN A 135 6.79 -10.26 -6.73
N GLY A 136 5.87 -9.42 -7.17
CA GLY A 136 4.60 -9.08 -6.51
C GLY A 136 4.49 -7.61 -6.15
N LEU A 137 3.35 -7.26 -5.54
CA LEU A 137 3.03 -5.90 -5.13
C LEU A 137 3.84 -5.51 -3.90
N VAL A 138 4.45 -4.32 -3.94
CA VAL A 138 5.09 -3.68 -2.79
C VAL A 138 4.50 -2.29 -2.56
N VAL A 139 4.67 -1.75 -1.36
CA VAL A 139 4.11 -0.44 -0.98
C VAL A 139 5.25 0.44 -0.47
N PRO A 140 5.96 1.15 -1.35
CA PRO A 140 6.90 2.18 -0.94
C PRO A 140 6.18 3.31 -0.20
N VAL A 141 6.89 3.97 0.71
CA VAL A 141 6.35 5.04 1.55
C VAL A 141 7.05 6.35 1.23
N LEU A 142 6.29 7.29 0.68
CA LEU A 142 6.69 8.67 0.51
C LEU A 142 6.57 9.38 1.87
N ARG A 143 7.68 9.84 2.42
CA ARG A 143 7.71 10.51 3.73
C ARG A 143 7.38 11.98 3.60
N ASP A 144 6.85 12.56 4.68
CA ASP A 144 6.62 13.99 4.82
C ASP A 144 5.92 14.63 3.61
N ALA A 145 4.85 13.96 3.12
CA ALA A 145 4.13 14.36 1.91
C ALA A 145 3.45 15.74 2.07
N ASP A 146 3.22 16.18 3.30
CA ASP A 146 2.67 17.50 3.60
C ASP A 146 3.66 18.64 3.36
N GLN A 147 4.96 18.37 3.44
CA GLN A 147 6.02 19.35 3.22
C GLN A 147 6.42 19.49 1.74
N LYS A 148 5.88 18.63 0.87
CA LYS A 148 6.33 18.49 -0.53
C LYS A 148 5.29 19.03 -1.52
N GLY A 149 5.77 19.67 -2.58
CA GLY A 149 4.97 20.03 -3.74
C GLY A 149 4.72 18.85 -4.68
N ALA A 150 3.76 18.98 -5.61
CA ALA A 150 3.39 17.91 -6.53
C ALA A 150 4.58 17.42 -7.40
N MET A 151 5.45 18.34 -7.85
CA MET A 151 6.63 18.00 -8.65
C MET A 151 7.67 17.21 -7.87
N GLU A 152 7.88 17.54 -6.59
CA GLU A 152 8.80 16.84 -5.72
C GLU A 152 8.25 15.43 -5.37
N ILE A 153 6.96 15.34 -5.06
CA ILE A 153 6.26 14.07 -4.88
C ILE A 153 6.43 13.19 -6.11
N ALA A 154 6.18 13.73 -7.31
CA ALA A 154 6.31 12.98 -8.56
C ALA A 154 7.73 12.45 -8.78
N ARG A 155 8.76 13.25 -8.49
CA ARG A 155 10.16 12.84 -8.58
C ARG A 155 10.47 11.69 -7.62
N GLU A 156 10.16 11.86 -6.35
CA GLU A 156 10.45 10.87 -5.30
C GLU A 156 9.67 9.57 -5.50
N MET A 157 8.41 9.66 -5.93
CA MET A 157 7.63 8.48 -6.33
C MET A 157 8.29 7.72 -7.48
N GLY A 158 8.80 8.44 -8.50
CA GLY A 158 9.51 7.84 -9.62
C GLY A 158 10.76 7.09 -9.16
N GLU A 159 11.54 7.67 -8.26
CA GLU A 159 12.73 7.07 -7.67
C GLU A 159 12.39 5.81 -6.86
N LEU A 160 11.39 5.90 -5.98
CA LEU A 160 10.93 4.76 -5.17
C LEU A 160 10.35 3.64 -6.05
N ALA A 161 9.58 3.96 -7.09
CA ALA A 161 9.03 2.99 -8.02
C ALA A 161 10.13 2.28 -8.83
N ALA A 162 11.19 3.00 -9.22
CA ALA A 162 12.33 2.40 -9.89
C ALA A 162 13.07 1.41 -8.96
N LEU A 163 13.33 1.82 -7.72
CA LEU A 163 13.93 0.93 -6.70
C LEU A 163 13.05 -0.30 -6.42
N ALA A 164 11.72 -0.14 -6.44
CA ALA A 164 10.79 -1.23 -6.27
C ALA A 164 10.93 -2.27 -7.40
N ARG A 165 10.87 -1.82 -8.66
CA ARG A 165 11.01 -2.69 -9.84
C ARG A 165 12.38 -3.42 -9.88
N ASP A 166 13.43 -2.73 -9.45
CA ASP A 166 14.77 -3.29 -9.37
C ASP A 166 14.98 -4.24 -8.17
N GLY A 167 13.99 -4.37 -7.27
CA GLY A 167 14.11 -5.14 -6.05
C GLY A 167 15.11 -4.57 -5.03
N LYS A 168 15.36 -3.25 -5.10
CA LYS A 168 16.37 -2.54 -4.28
C LYS A 168 15.76 -1.67 -3.16
N LEU A 169 14.44 -1.74 -2.94
CA LEU A 169 13.82 -1.04 -1.81
C LEU A 169 14.38 -1.55 -0.49
N LYS A 170 14.76 -0.61 0.35
CA LYS A 170 15.17 -0.92 1.73
C LYS A 170 13.94 -1.08 2.62
N PRO A 171 14.03 -1.88 3.71
CA PRO A 171 12.92 -2.04 4.65
C PRO A 171 12.35 -0.71 5.18
N GLU A 172 13.21 0.27 5.43
CA GLU A 172 12.83 1.59 5.94
C GLU A 172 11.98 2.39 4.95
N GLN A 173 12.10 2.09 3.65
CA GLN A 173 11.32 2.73 2.59
C GLN A 173 9.91 2.12 2.43
N MET A 174 9.60 1.06 3.17
CA MET A 174 8.30 0.39 3.21
C MET A 174 7.64 0.46 4.59
N GLN A 175 8.16 1.28 5.50
CA GLN A 175 7.67 1.40 6.87
C GLN A 175 7.27 2.83 7.21
N GLY A 176 6.42 2.97 8.24
CA GLY A 176 5.99 4.26 8.76
C GLY A 176 4.92 4.94 7.92
N GLY A 177 4.29 4.25 6.98
CA GLY A 177 3.12 4.75 6.27
C GLY A 177 1.92 4.93 7.19
N CYS A 178 1.17 6.01 7.00
CA CYS A 178 -0.04 6.30 7.77
C CYS A 178 -1.31 6.16 6.93
N PHE A 179 -1.21 6.26 5.63
CA PHE A 179 -2.29 6.07 4.65
C PHE A 179 -1.71 5.47 3.37
N THR A 180 -2.49 4.71 2.62
CA THR A 180 -1.99 4.08 1.39
C THR A 180 -2.95 4.33 0.24
N ILE A 181 -2.41 4.65 -0.93
CA ILE A 181 -3.16 4.81 -2.17
C ILE A 181 -2.80 3.65 -3.11
N SER A 182 -3.82 2.93 -3.55
CA SER A 182 -3.69 1.94 -4.62
C SER A 182 -4.35 2.51 -5.87
N SER A 183 -3.55 2.69 -6.92
CA SER A 183 -4.04 3.15 -8.22
C SER A 183 -3.84 2.03 -9.23
N LEU A 184 -4.85 1.77 -10.04
CA LEU A 184 -4.77 0.78 -11.13
C LEU A 184 -3.89 1.27 -12.29
N GLY A 185 -3.35 2.50 -12.20
CA GLY A 185 -2.60 3.12 -13.29
C GLY A 185 -3.52 3.54 -14.42
N GLY A 186 -2.97 4.05 -15.51
CA GLY A 186 -3.77 4.39 -16.68
C GLY A 186 -4.34 3.12 -17.31
N ILE A 187 -5.57 2.80 -16.96
CA ILE A 187 -6.42 1.87 -17.73
C ILE A 187 -6.83 2.59 -18.99
#